data_fa420d9d2c10e283adc54c87cb91673c
#
_entry.id   fa420d9d2c10e283adc54c87cb91673c
#
_cell.length_a   1.000
_cell.length_b   1.000
_cell.length_c   1.000
_cell.angle_alpha   90.00
_cell.angle_beta   90.00
_cell.angle_gamma   90.00
#
_symmetry.space_group_name_H-M   'P 1'
#
loop_
_entity.id
_entity.type
_entity.pdbx_description
1 polymer ?
#
loop_
_entity_poly.entity_id
_entity_poly.type
_entity_poly.pdbx_seq_one_letter_code
_entity_poly.pdbx_strand_id
1 'polypeptide(L)'
;ETIFSQQSLFPVIKKMVDLGLLQSSILTDIDIEYKKYKNQLQSYSEAGNNILNLFCLSLAGKEYSLTYKVVKDFFVENQANFYHFFPEILPKLKTTHEVYLVTANSQMFGEAVNEMFGLDGYLSTSFEVVDKKFTGKILNSLAYGKHIVEELLSNYEGATMAFGDSENDIGMLKRVSIPICVNPTPKLLIHAKEKNWTVVSDQNAYEKILDLLEP
;
A
#
# COMPACT_ATOMS: atom_id res chain seq x y z
N GLU A 1 4.17 2.63 -3.64
CA GLU A 1 3.77 3.40 -4.86
C GLU A 1 3.77 2.50 -6.10
N THR A 2 3.48 1.21 -5.89
CA THR A 2 3.55 0.18 -6.94
C THR A 2 2.54 0.41 -8.07
N ILE A 3 1.31 0.79 -7.72
CA ILE A 3 0.21 1.02 -8.68
C ILE A 3 -0.29 2.48 -8.69
N PHE A 4 0.11 3.28 -7.72
CA PHE A 4 -0.31 4.68 -7.57
C PHE A 4 0.93 5.56 -7.45
N SER A 5 1.05 6.58 -8.31
CA SER A 5 2.29 7.36 -8.53
C SER A 5 2.63 8.36 -7.41
N GLN A 6 1.77 8.50 -6.41
CA GLN A 6 1.93 9.44 -5.31
C GLN A 6 1.83 8.76 -3.95
N GLN A 7 2.37 9.40 -2.92
CA GLN A 7 2.05 9.05 -1.54
C GLN A 7 0.58 9.41 -1.27
N SER A 8 -0.18 8.47 -0.69
CA SER A 8 -1.59 8.69 -0.40
C SER A 8 -1.86 9.09 1.05
N LEU A 9 -1.05 8.62 2.01
CA LEU A 9 -1.31 8.81 3.44
C LEU A 9 -1.31 10.28 3.85
N PHE A 10 -0.24 11.02 3.54
CA PHE A 10 -0.12 12.41 3.97
C PHE A 10 -1.18 13.34 3.35
N PRO A 11 -1.47 13.30 2.05
CA PRO A 11 -2.56 14.08 1.45
C PRO A 11 -3.93 13.79 2.07
N VAL A 12 -4.23 12.52 2.38
CA VAL A 12 -5.47 12.14 3.05
C VAL A 12 -5.55 12.73 4.46
N ILE A 13 -4.48 12.62 5.25
CA ILE A 13 -4.44 13.23 6.59
C ILE A 13 -4.65 14.75 6.49
N LYS A 14 -3.97 15.41 5.55
CA LYS A 14 -4.15 16.85 5.31
C LYS A 14 -5.60 17.18 4.96
N LYS A 15 -6.23 16.42 4.06
CA LYS A 15 -7.64 16.59 3.69
C LYS A 15 -8.56 16.42 4.92
N MET A 16 -8.29 15.45 5.80
CA MET A 16 -9.04 15.27 7.04
C MET A 16 -8.87 16.45 8.02
N VAL A 17 -7.68 17.04 8.08
CA VAL A 17 -7.45 18.27 8.86
C VAL A 17 -8.21 19.45 8.27
N ASP A 18 -8.13 19.66 6.96
CA ASP A 18 -8.83 20.74 6.25
C ASP A 18 -10.37 20.64 6.41
N LEU A 19 -10.89 19.41 6.57
CA LEU A 19 -12.31 19.15 6.87
C LEU A 19 -12.66 19.24 8.37
N GLY A 20 -11.70 19.53 9.24
CA GLY A 20 -11.92 19.61 10.68
C GLY A 20 -12.13 18.26 11.38
N LEU A 21 -11.84 17.15 10.70
CA LEU A 21 -11.94 15.80 11.27
C LEU A 21 -10.77 15.47 12.20
N LEU A 22 -9.59 15.99 11.90
CA LEU A 22 -8.39 15.83 12.70
C LEU A 22 -7.87 17.19 13.18
N GLN A 23 -7.13 17.18 14.30
CA GLN A 23 -6.43 18.35 14.80
C GLN A 23 -5.22 18.67 13.92
N SER A 24 -4.96 19.95 13.66
CA SER A 24 -3.84 20.37 12.80
C SER A 24 -2.46 20.03 13.37
N SER A 25 -2.34 19.79 14.68
CA SER A 25 -1.10 19.36 15.32
C SER A 25 -0.52 18.09 14.72
N ILE A 26 -1.35 17.16 14.20
CA ILE A 26 -0.88 15.94 13.57
C ILE A 26 0.08 16.21 12.40
N LEU A 27 -0.12 17.30 11.65
CA LEU A 27 0.75 17.65 10.52
C LEU A 27 2.17 18.01 11.01
N THR A 28 2.25 18.67 12.17
CA THR A 28 3.53 19.01 12.82
C THR A 28 4.22 17.74 13.33
N ASP A 29 3.47 16.82 13.96
CA ASP A 29 4.00 15.57 14.48
C ASP A 29 4.54 14.68 13.35
N ILE A 30 3.83 14.60 12.23
CA ILE A 30 4.27 13.87 11.03
C ILE A 30 5.55 14.51 10.44
N ASP A 31 5.62 15.84 10.38
CA ASP A 31 6.80 16.55 9.88
C ASP A 31 8.04 16.25 10.75
N ILE A 32 7.87 16.14 12.07
CA ILE A 32 8.95 15.72 12.99
C ILE A 32 9.45 14.33 12.62
N GLU A 33 8.56 13.34 12.43
CA GLU A 33 8.96 11.98 12.05
C GLU A 33 9.64 11.94 10.67
N TYR A 34 9.12 12.69 9.72
CA TYR A 34 9.75 12.81 8.41
C TYR A 34 11.15 13.43 8.46
N LYS A 35 11.35 14.48 9.30
CA LYS A 35 12.67 15.09 9.53
C LYS A 35 13.66 14.13 10.19
N LYS A 36 13.21 13.31 11.15
CA LYS A 36 14.07 12.25 11.74
C LYS A 36 14.57 11.29 10.67
N TYR A 37 13.68 10.83 9.78
CA TYR A 37 14.06 9.97 8.66
C TYR A 37 15.06 10.67 7.71
N LYS A 38 14.79 11.92 7.30
CA LYS A 38 15.69 12.69 6.41
C LYS A 38 17.08 12.91 7.01
N ASN A 39 17.14 13.07 8.33
CA ASN A 39 18.39 13.23 9.08
C ASN A 39 19.04 11.87 9.44
N GLN A 40 18.55 10.75 8.90
CA GLN A 40 19.06 9.40 9.14
C GLN A 40 19.02 8.97 10.63
N LEU A 41 18.14 9.56 11.43
CA LEU A 41 17.93 9.23 12.84
C LEU A 41 16.98 8.03 13.02
N GLN A 42 16.30 7.63 11.96
CA GLN A 42 15.46 6.44 11.89
C GLN A 42 15.36 5.93 10.45
N SER A 43 14.99 4.67 10.28
CA SER A 43 14.75 4.07 8.98
C SER A 43 13.43 4.55 8.36
N TYR A 44 13.25 4.31 7.06
CA TYR A 44 11.98 4.56 6.37
C TYR A 44 10.82 3.78 6.98
N SER A 45 11.04 2.51 7.32
CA SER A 45 10.00 1.66 7.94
C SER A 45 9.61 2.14 9.34
N GLU A 46 10.57 2.59 10.15
CA GLU A 46 10.29 3.18 11.47
C GLU A 46 9.48 4.47 11.34
N ALA A 47 9.89 5.37 10.44
CA ALA A 47 9.14 6.60 10.18
C ALA A 47 7.70 6.31 9.73
N GLY A 48 7.52 5.38 8.80
CA GLY A 48 6.21 4.96 8.31
C GLY A 48 5.32 4.40 9.43
N ASN A 49 5.87 3.54 10.29
CA ASN A 49 5.14 2.99 11.42
C ASN A 49 4.77 4.06 12.46
N ASN A 50 5.69 4.99 12.76
CA ASN A 50 5.41 6.10 13.68
C ASN A 50 4.29 7.00 13.13
N ILE A 51 4.31 7.32 11.84
CA ILE A 51 3.26 8.11 11.18
C ILE A 51 1.92 7.38 11.21
N LEU A 52 1.89 6.06 10.96
CA LEU A 52 0.67 5.25 11.07
C LEU A 52 0.13 5.24 12.51
N ASN A 53 0.99 5.16 13.52
CA ASN A 53 0.59 5.26 14.92
C ASN A 53 -0.02 6.62 15.25
N LEU A 54 0.60 7.72 14.83
CA LEU A 54 0.07 9.08 15.01
C LEU A 54 -1.30 9.23 14.35
N PHE A 55 -1.44 8.71 13.12
CA PHE A 55 -2.70 8.74 12.41
C PHE A 55 -3.77 7.91 13.12
N CYS A 56 -3.47 6.69 13.52
CA CYS A 56 -4.39 5.84 14.25
C CYS A 56 -4.88 6.49 15.55
N LEU A 57 -3.96 7.05 16.35
CA LEU A 57 -4.28 7.77 17.59
C LEU A 57 -5.18 8.98 17.31
N SER A 58 -4.91 9.74 16.26
CA SER A 58 -5.70 10.92 15.90
C SER A 58 -7.14 10.60 15.47
N LEU A 59 -7.38 9.37 15.04
CA LEU A 59 -8.70 8.87 14.66
C LEU A 59 -9.55 8.43 15.87
N ALA A 60 -8.99 8.32 17.07
CA ALA A 60 -9.73 7.87 18.25
C ALA A 60 -11.06 8.61 18.43
N GLY A 61 -12.17 7.86 18.57
CA GLY A 61 -13.54 8.37 18.70
C GLY A 61 -14.19 8.84 17.38
N LYS A 62 -13.47 8.85 16.26
CA LYS A 62 -14.03 9.21 14.93
C LYS A 62 -14.78 8.02 14.35
N GLU A 63 -15.86 8.32 13.62
CA GLU A 63 -16.64 7.29 12.93
C GLU A 63 -15.89 6.75 11.71
N TYR A 64 -15.87 5.42 11.55
CA TYR A 64 -15.22 4.74 10.43
C TYR A 64 -15.76 5.22 9.09
N SER A 65 -17.08 5.24 8.93
CA SER A 65 -17.74 5.61 7.67
C SER A 65 -17.39 7.02 7.19
N LEU A 66 -17.26 7.97 8.12
CA LEU A 66 -16.94 9.35 7.78
C LEU A 66 -15.48 9.48 7.29
N THR A 67 -14.55 8.85 7.99
CA THR A 67 -13.13 8.88 7.64
C THR A 67 -12.84 8.04 6.39
N TYR A 68 -13.50 6.88 6.25
CA TYR A 68 -13.44 6.05 5.05
C TYR A 68 -13.90 6.82 3.80
N LYS A 69 -15.00 7.57 3.91
CA LYS A 69 -15.48 8.41 2.80
C LYS A 69 -14.39 9.38 2.31
N VAL A 70 -13.63 10.02 3.21
CA VAL A 70 -12.54 10.93 2.81
C VAL A 70 -11.46 10.20 2.04
N VAL A 71 -11.09 8.98 2.45
CA VAL A 71 -10.11 8.15 1.74
C VAL A 71 -10.62 7.76 0.35
N LYS A 72 -11.88 7.31 0.28
CA LYS A 72 -12.51 6.92 -0.98
C LYS A 72 -12.61 8.09 -1.95
N ASP A 73 -13.09 9.25 -1.50
CA ASP A 73 -13.18 10.47 -2.30
C ASP A 73 -11.79 10.91 -2.79
N PHE A 74 -10.74 10.77 -1.95
CA PHE A 74 -9.37 11.06 -2.37
C PHE A 74 -8.93 10.21 -3.58
N PHE A 75 -9.17 8.90 -3.56
CA PHE A 75 -8.79 8.04 -4.70
C PHE A 75 -9.63 8.31 -5.94
N VAL A 76 -10.91 8.62 -5.80
CA VAL A 76 -11.78 9.02 -6.93
C VAL A 76 -11.29 10.32 -7.58
N GLU A 77 -10.99 11.34 -6.77
CA GLU A 77 -10.48 12.63 -7.26
C GLU A 77 -9.09 12.50 -7.90
N ASN A 78 -8.30 11.52 -7.49
CA ASN A 78 -6.93 11.30 -7.94
C ASN A 78 -6.78 10.03 -8.79
N GLN A 79 -7.84 9.52 -9.40
CA GLN A 79 -7.80 8.29 -10.17
C GLN A 79 -6.79 8.33 -11.35
N ALA A 80 -6.51 9.50 -11.91
CA ALA A 80 -5.52 9.70 -12.97
C ALA A 80 -4.07 9.45 -12.49
N ASN A 81 -3.83 9.34 -11.18
CA ASN A 81 -2.52 9.04 -10.60
C ASN A 81 -2.26 7.53 -10.43
N PHE A 82 -3.24 6.67 -10.75
CA PHE A 82 -2.93 5.25 -10.94
C PHE A 82 -2.15 5.07 -12.23
N TYR A 83 -1.09 4.27 -12.19
CA TYR A 83 -0.32 3.95 -13.40
C TYR A 83 -1.22 3.23 -14.40
N HIS A 84 -1.20 3.66 -15.66
CA HIS A 84 -2.10 3.16 -16.70
C HIS A 84 -2.02 1.63 -16.89
N PHE A 85 -0.85 1.05 -16.72
CA PHE A 85 -0.69 -0.40 -16.87
C PHE A 85 -1.60 -1.19 -15.93
N PHE A 86 -1.88 -0.67 -14.72
CA PHE A 86 -2.60 -1.45 -13.71
C PHE A 86 -4.06 -1.71 -14.08
N PRO A 87 -4.91 -0.71 -14.38
CA PRO A 87 -6.29 -0.96 -14.83
C PRO A 87 -6.34 -1.72 -16.16
N GLU A 88 -5.32 -1.60 -17.01
CA GLU A 88 -5.27 -2.29 -18.31
C GLU A 88 -4.93 -3.77 -18.17
N ILE A 89 -3.97 -4.14 -17.30
CA ILE A 89 -3.56 -5.54 -17.10
C ILE A 89 -4.49 -6.31 -16.15
N LEU A 90 -5.18 -5.62 -15.24
CA LEU A 90 -6.02 -6.24 -14.22
C LEU A 90 -7.07 -7.21 -14.79
N PRO A 91 -7.83 -6.89 -15.87
CA PRO A 91 -8.76 -7.85 -16.47
C PRO A 91 -8.08 -9.12 -16.96
N LYS A 92 -6.83 -9.03 -17.44
CA LYS A 92 -6.05 -10.19 -17.90
C LYS A 92 -5.58 -11.04 -16.72
N LEU A 93 -5.04 -10.40 -15.68
CA LEU A 93 -4.67 -11.10 -14.44
C LEU A 93 -5.86 -11.88 -13.86
N LYS A 94 -7.03 -11.28 -13.80
CA LYS A 94 -8.24 -11.90 -13.24
C LYS A 94 -8.80 -13.07 -14.05
N THR A 95 -8.31 -13.35 -15.24
CA THR A 95 -8.71 -14.56 -15.98
C THR A 95 -8.09 -15.83 -15.41
N THR A 96 -6.95 -15.72 -14.75
CA THR A 96 -6.15 -16.87 -14.27
C THR A 96 -5.69 -16.75 -12.82
N HIS A 97 -5.79 -15.57 -12.21
CA HIS A 97 -5.31 -15.29 -10.86
C HIS A 97 -6.37 -14.58 -10.04
N GLU A 98 -6.37 -14.83 -8.74
CA GLU A 98 -6.97 -13.91 -7.77
C GLU A 98 -5.98 -12.77 -7.47
N VAL A 99 -6.50 -11.54 -7.43
CA VAL A 99 -5.68 -10.33 -7.31
C VAL A 99 -5.95 -9.63 -5.98
N TYR A 100 -4.93 -9.56 -5.15
CA TYR A 100 -4.99 -8.95 -3.82
C TYR A 100 -4.12 -7.70 -3.74
N LEU A 101 -4.64 -6.67 -3.07
CA LEU A 101 -3.82 -5.53 -2.66
C LEU A 101 -3.13 -5.82 -1.33
N VAL A 102 -1.82 -5.59 -1.25
CA VAL A 102 -1.07 -5.64 0.02
C VAL A 102 -0.47 -4.27 0.30
N THR A 103 -0.91 -3.63 1.37
CA THR A 103 -0.50 -2.26 1.70
C THR A 103 -0.16 -2.08 3.17
N ALA A 104 0.88 -1.32 3.46
CA ALA A 104 1.21 -0.90 4.82
C ALA A 104 0.23 0.16 5.37
N ASN A 105 -0.55 0.83 4.53
CA ASN A 105 -1.58 1.78 4.96
C ASN A 105 -2.72 1.10 5.73
N SER A 106 -3.59 1.90 6.36
CA SER A 106 -4.74 1.38 7.09
C SER A 106 -5.75 0.68 6.18
N GLN A 107 -6.63 -0.13 6.79
CA GLN A 107 -7.70 -0.85 6.08
C GLN A 107 -8.56 0.06 5.21
N MET A 108 -8.78 1.32 5.59
CA MET A 108 -9.56 2.26 4.77
C MET A 108 -8.97 2.45 3.36
N PHE A 109 -7.63 2.45 3.25
CA PHE A 109 -6.95 2.59 1.95
C PHE A 109 -7.06 1.29 1.15
N GLY A 110 -6.90 0.14 1.82
CA GLY A 110 -7.07 -1.18 1.20
C GLY A 110 -8.48 -1.36 0.65
N GLU A 111 -9.50 -1.07 1.48
CA GLU A 111 -10.91 -1.16 1.14
C GLU A 111 -11.28 -0.25 -0.04
N ALA A 112 -10.85 1.02 -0.02
CA ALA A 112 -11.15 1.98 -1.07
C ALA A 112 -10.59 1.57 -2.45
N VAL A 113 -9.34 1.09 -2.49
CA VAL A 113 -8.72 0.61 -3.73
C VAL A 113 -9.34 -0.72 -4.17
N ASN A 114 -9.63 -1.62 -3.21
CA ASN A 114 -10.31 -2.88 -3.49
C ASN A 114 -11.68 -2.67 -4.14
N GLU A 115 -12.49 -1.76 -3.59
CA GLU A 115 -13.79 -1.41 -4.19
C GLU A 115 -13.65 -0.76 -5.56
N MET A 116 -12.67 0.15 -5.73
CA MET A 116 -12.47 0.87 -6.99
C MET A 116 -12.14 -0.06 -8.16
N PHE A 117 -11.33 -1.09 -7.92
CA PHE A 117 -10.84 -2.00 -8.97
C PHE A 117 -11.49 -3.39 -8.93
N GLY A 118 -12.38 -3.65 -7.97
CA GLY A 118 -13.03 -4.94 -7.81
C GLY A 118 -12.04 -6.08 -7.60
N LEU A 119 -11.03 -5.87 -6.73
CA LEU A 119 -10.03 -6.89 -6.42
C LEU A 119 -10.66 -8.04 -5.62
N ASP A 120 -9.98 -9.17 -5.52
CA ASP A 120 -10.46 -10.34 -4.79
C ASP A 120 -10.25 -10.22 -3.29
N GLY A 121 -9.45 -9.23 -2.86
CA GLY A 121 -9.29 -8.87 -1.45
C GLY A 121 -8.11 -7.92 -1.21
N TYR A 122 -7.87 -7.63 0.06
CA TYR A 122 -6.73 -6.82 0.47
C TYR A 122 -6.18 -7.22 1.83
N LEU A 123 -4.87 -7.00 2.02
CA LEU A 123 -4.18 -7.07 3.29
C LEU A 123 -3.63 -5.67 3.62
N SER A 124 -3.88 -5.22 4.83
CA SER A 124 -3.54 -3.86 5.26
C SER A 124 -3.21 -3.80 6.75
N THR A 125 -2.63 -2.70 7.21
CA THR A 125 -2.57 -2.40 8.64
C THR A 125 -4.00 -2.23 9.18
N SER A 126 -4.33 -2.92 10.27
CA SER A 126 -5.67 -2.93 10.85
C SER A 126 -5.73 -2.03 12.08
N PHE A 127 -6.58 -1.01 12.02
CA PHE A 127 -6.95 -0.15 13.14
C PHE A 127 -8.21 -0.69 13.81
N GLU A 128 -8.21 -0.75 15.15
CA GLU A 128 -9.35 -1.25 15.90
C GLU A 128 -10.56 -0.32 15.79
N VAL A 129 -11.71 -0.91 15.49
CA VAL A 129 -13.01 -0.21 15.40
C VAL A 129 -13.99 -0.92 16.32
N VAL A 130 -14.56 -0.18 17.28
CA VAL A 130 -15.59 -0.64 18.21
C VAL A 130 -16.77 0.32 18.09
N ASP A 131 -17.98 -0.22 17.99
CA ASP A 131 -19.23 0.57 17.83
C ASP A 131 -19.14 1.62 16.70
N LYS A 132 -18.58 1.22 15.56
CA LYS A 132 -18.34 2.05 14.36
C LYS A 132 -17.32 3.20 14.54
N LYS A 133 -16.60 3.25 15.65
CA LYS A 133 -15.61 4.28 15.94
C LYS A 133 -14.23 3.68 16.14
N PHE A 134 -13.22 4.39 15.67
CA PHE A 134 -11.83 4.05 15.95
C PHE A 134 -11.53 4.17 17.46
N THR A 135 -10.78 3.20 17.97
CA THR A 135 -10.31 3.25 19.37
C THR A 135 -8.95 3.95 19.52
N GLY A 136 -8.22 4.13 18.41
CA GLY A 136 -6.86 4.63 18.40
C GLY A 136 -5.80 3.54 18.55
N LYS A 137 -6.17 2.25 18.44
CA LYS A 137 -5.24 1.12 18.54
C LYS A 137 -5.01 0.46 17.19
N ILE A 138 -3.77 0.05 16.95
CA ILE A 138 -3.40 -0.82 15.84
C ILE A 138 -3.48 -2.28 16.31
N LEU A 139 -4.25 -3.10 15.60
CA LEU A 139 -4.37 -4.53 15.89
C LEU A 139 -3.27 -5.34 15.20
N ASN A 140 -2.97 -4.99 13.95
CA ASN A 140 -1.94 -5.63 13.14
C ASN A 140 -1.30 -4.59 12.22
N SER A 141 0.04 -4.59 12.14
CA SER A 141 0.80 -3.64 11.33
C SER A 141 1.57 -4.36 10.23
N LEU A 142 1.44 -3.87 9.00
CA LEU A 142 2.25 -4.30 7.85
C LEU A 142 3.43 -3.37 7.56
N ALA A 143 3.71 -2.38 8.42
CA ALA A 143 4.76 -1.40 8.21
C ALA A 143 6.18 -1.99 8.24
N TYR A 144 6.38 -3.13 8.92
CA TYR A 144 7.68 -3.80 9.04
C TYR A 144 7.89 -4.96 8.06
N GLY A 145 7.07 -5.05 7.06
CA GLY A 145 7.19 -6.08 6.05
C GLY A 145 5.92 -6.90 5.88
N LYS A 146 5.77 -7.40 4.70
CA LYS A 146 4.55 -8.06 4.25
C LYS A 146 4.64 -9.58 4.46
N HIS A 147 5.05 -10.02 5.65
CA HIS A 147 5.15 -11.44 6.00
C HIS A 147 3.79 -12.17 6.06
N ILE A 148 2.71 -11.44 6.33
CA ILE A 148 1.35 -11.97 6.36
C ILE A 148 0.89 -12.53 5.00
N VAL A 149 1.62 -12.22 3.94
CA VAL A 149 1.41 -12.82 2.62
C VAL A 149 1.64 -14.34 2.63
N GLU A 150 2.45 -14.87 3.57
CA GLU A 150 2.64 -16.32 3.69
C GLU A 150 1.35 -17.06 3.99
N GLU A 151 0.53 -16.53 4.87
CA GLU A 151 -0.77 -17.11 5.20
C GLU A 151 -1.71 -17.07 3.99
N LEU A 152 -1.72 -15.95 3.25
CA LEU A 152 -2.48 -15.85 2.01
C LEU A 152 -2.00 -16.88 0.99
N LEU A 153 -0.69 -16.93 0.72
CA LEU A 153 -0.11 -17.83 -0.27
C LEU A 153 -0.29 -19.31 0.07
N SER A 154 -0.37 -19.67 1.36
CA SER A 154 -0.57 -21.07 1.78
C SER A 154 -1.92 -21.64 1.36
N ASN A 155 -2.88 -20.81 0.98
CA ASN A 155 -4.20 -21.23 0.52
C ASN A 155 -4.25 -21.51 -0.99
N TYR A 156 -3.15 -21.27 -1.73
CA TYR A 156 -3.13 -21.37 -3.17
C TYR A 156 -2.06 -22.33 -3.65
N GLU A 157 -2.41 -23.10 -4.68
CA GLU A 157 -1.49 -23.95 -5.44
C GLU A 157 -1.26 -23.30 -6.82
N GLY A 158 -0.02 -23.35 -7.31
CA GLY A 158 0.33 -22.85 -8.64
C GLY A 158 1.25 -21.64 -8.62
N ALA A 159 1.34 -20.97 -9.77
CA ALA A 159 2.21 -19.82 -9.93
C ALA A 159 1.67 -18.61 -9.15
N THR A 160 2.54 -17.96 -8.40
CA THR A 160 2.24 -16.77 -7.63
C THR A 160 3.06 -15.59 -8.15
N MET A 161 2.44 -14.41 -8.20
CA MET A 161 3.06 -13.20 -8.71
C MET A 161 2.92 -12.09 -7.68
N ALA A 162 3.95 -11.27 -7.51
CA ALA A 162 3.87 -10.09 -6.65
C ALA A 162 4.54 -8.89 -7.29
N PHE A 163 3.98 -7.73 -7.04
CA PHE A 163 4.45 -6.44 -7.53
C PHE A 163 4.90 -5.57 -6.35
N GLY A 164 6.04 -4.90 -6.47
CA GLY A 164 6.56 -4.03 -5.43
C GLY A 164 7.46 -2.94 -5.99
N ASP A 165 7.62 -1.84 -5.26
CA ASP A 165 8.41 -0.68 -5.68
C ASP A 165 9.53 -0.31 -4.70
N SER A 166 9.51 -0.84 -3.49
CA SER A 166 10.44 -0.45 -2.43
C SER A 166 11.05 -1.63 -1.67
N GLU A 167 12.05 -1.35 -0.86
CA GLU A 167 12.68 -2.34 0.02
C GLU A 167 11.70 -3.02 1.00
N ASN A 168 10.59 -2.36 1.32
CA ASN A 168 9.54 -2.95 2.18
C ASN A 168 8.82 -4.12 1.50
N ASP A 169 8.90 -4.21 0.17
CA ASP A 169 8.27 -5.27 -0.61
C ASP A 169 9.15 -6.52 -0.76
N ILE A 170 10.44 -6.43 -0.43
CA ILE A 170 11.40 -7.55 -0.57
C ILE A 170 10.90 -8.80 0.14
N GLY A 171 10.32 -8.65 1.33
CA GLY A 171 9.78 -9.78 2.09
C GLY A 171 8.67 -10.53 1.36
N MET A 172 7.78 -9.83 0.68
CA MET A 172 6.73 -10.38 -0.17
C MET A 172 7.29 -10.95 -1.47
N LEU A 173 8.12 -10.16 -2.17
CA LEU A 173 8.71 -10.55 -3.47
C LEU A 173 9.55 -11.83 -3.39
N LYS A 174 10.20 -12.12 -2.26
CA LYS A 174 10.94 -13.37 -2.04
C LYS A 174 10.08 -14.63 -1.92
N ARG A 175 8.77 -14.48 -1.73
CA ARG A 175 7.85 -15.57 -1.43
C ARG A 175 7.01 -16.03 -2.60
N VAL A 176 7.15 -15.37 -3.73
CA VAL A 176 6.39 -15.68 -4.95
C VAL A 176 7.27 -16.28 -6.04
N SER A 177 6.64 -16.99 -6.96
CA SER A 177 7.32 -17.58 -8.12
C SER A 177 7.80 -16.51 -9.10
N ILE A 178 7.04 -15.43 -9.26
CA ILE A 178 7.26 -14.37 -10.24
C ILE A 178 7.28 -13.01 -9.53
N PRO A 179 8.44 -12.59 -9.00
CA PRO A 179 8.62 -11.26 -8.40
C PRO A 179 8.82 -10.20 -9.48
N ILE A 180 8.04 -9.11 -9.40
CA ILE A 180 8.06 -7.99 -10.34
C ILE A 180 8.29 -6.68 -9.57
N CYS A 181 9.35 -5.98 -9.91
CA CYS A 181 9.70 -4.68 -9.35
C CYS A 181 9.25 -3.57 -10.30
N VAL A 182 8.28 -2.76 -9.87
CA VAL A 182 7.71 -1.67 -10.67
C VAL A 182 8.33 -0.34 -10.24
N ASN A 183 8.98 0.40 -11.14
CA ASN A 183 9.66 1.67 -10.84
C ASN A 183 10.47 1.60 -9.53
N PRO A 184 11.35 0.59 -9.33
CA PRO A 184 11.91 0.29 -8.03
C PRO A 184 12.81 1.39 -7.47
N THR A 185 12.77 1.59 -6.16
CA THR A 185 13.79 2.38 -5.45
C THR A 185 15.19 1.86 -5.74
N PRO A 186 16.26 2.68 -5.60
CA PRO A 186 17.64 2.24 -5.83
C PRO A 186 18.01 0.97 -5.02
N LYS A 187 17.52 0.85 -3.78
CA LYS A 187 17.80 -0.31 -2.93
C LYS A 187 17.12 -1.57 -3.44
N LEU A 188 15.82 -1.47 -3.81
CA LEU A 188 15.11 -2.60 -4.40
C LEU A 188 15.71 -2.99 -5.75
N LEU A 189 16.12 -2.02 -6.59
CA LEU A 189 16.74 -2.27 -7.89
C LEU A 189 18.05 -3.08 -7.76
N ILE A 190 18.90 -2.75 -6.78
CA ILE A 190 20.13 -3.51 -6.50
C ILE A 190 19.76 -4.95 -6.16
N HIS A 191 18.81 -5.14 -5.23
CA HIS A 191 18.38 -6.47 -4.79
C HIS A 191 17.75 -7.27 -5.95
N ALA A 192 16.92 -6.63 -6.78
CA ALA A 192 16.29 -7.25 -7.95
C ALA A 192 17.32 -7.75 -8.95
N LYS A 193 18.38 -6.96 -9.22
CA LYS A 193 19.49 -7.37 -10.09
C LYS A 193 20.25 -8.56 -9.54
N GLU A 194 20.56 -8.57 -8.24
CA GLU A 194 21.26 -9.70 -7.59
C GLU A 194 20.44 -11.00 -7.64
N LYS A 195 19.12 -10.90 -7.63
CA LYS A 195 18.19 -12.05 -7.62
C LYS A 195 17.60 -12.39 -8.98
N ASN A 196 17.97 -11.66 -10.04
CA ASN A 196 17.41 -11.80 -11.39
C ASN A 196 15.86 -11.64 -11.40
N TRP A 197 15.33 -10.73 -10.58
CA TRP A 197 13.92 -10.41 -10.58
C TRP A 197 13.54 -9.53 -11.77
N THR A 198 12.31 -9.66 -12.22
CA THR A 198 11.78 -8.82 -13.30
C THR A 198 11.67 -7.38 -12.86
N VAL A 199 12.24 -6.45 -13.64
CA VAL A 199 12.15 -5.01 -13.41
C VAL A 199 11.39 -4.39 -14.57
N VAL A 200 10.37 -3.61 -14.23
CA VAL A 200 9.53 -2.87 -15.19
C VAL A 200 9.42 -1.40 -14.80
N SER A 201 9.14 -0.56 -15.79
CA SER A 201 8.64 0.80 -15.56
C SER A 201 7.13 0.82 -15.81
N ASP A 202 6.45 1.88 -15.34
CA ASP A 202 5.04 2.14 -15.69
C ASP A 202 4.77 2.14 -17.19
N GLN A 203 5.78 2.49 -18.01
CA GLN A 203 5.67 2.56 -19.48
C GLN A 203 5.71 1.19 -20.17
N ASN A 204 6.40 0.19 -19.58
CA ASN A 204 6.58 -1.13 -20.21
C ASN A 204 6.00 -2.29 -19.38
N ALA A 205 5.37 -1.96 -18.24
CA ALA A 205 4.84 -2.97 -17.33
C ALA A 205 3.75 -3.82 -17.99
N TYR A 206 2.83 -3.20 -18.74
CA TYR A 206 1.74 -3.92 -19.38
C TYR A 206 2.24 -5.05 -20.28
N GLU A 207 3.11 -4.74 -21.23
CA GLU A 207 3.64 -5.72 -22.20
C GLU A 207 4.44 -6.83 -21.49
N LYS A 208 5.36 -6.44 -20.60
CA LYS A 208 6.19 -7.41 -19.89
C LYS A 208 5.39 -8.34 -18.95
N ILE A 209 4.34 -7.84 -18.32
CA ILE A 209 3.47 -8.66 -17.48
C ILE A 209 2.65 -9.61 -18.36
N LEU A 210 2.15 -9.12 -19.50
CA LEU A 210 1.39 -9.93 -20.45
C LEU A 210 2.24 -11.12 -20.95
N ASP A 211 3.51 -10.87 -21.31
CA ASP A 211 4.46 -11.92 -21.72
C ASP A 211 4.66 -13.00 -20.64
N LEU A 212 4.58 -12.62 -19.37
CA LEU A 212 4.70 -13.55 -18.23
C LEU A 212 3.43 -14.35 -17.95
N LEU A 213 2.29 -13.94 -18.49
CA LEU A 213 0.99 -14.63 -18.37
C LEU A 213 0.76 -15.61 -19.52
N GLU A 214 1.45 -15.44 -20.64
CA GLU A 214 1.40 -16.37 -21.77
C GLU A 214 2.32 -17.57 -21.48
N PRO A 215 1.84 -18.82 -21.66
CA PRO A 215 2.63 -20.02 -21.36
C PRO A 215 3.79 -20.25 -22.32
#